data_f35f329a7d58601bc5ad74b8d04319c9
#
_entry.id   f35f329a7d58601bc5ad74b8d04319c9
#
_cell.length_a   1.000
_cell.length_b   1.000
_cell.length_c   1.000
_cell.angle_alpha   90.00
_cell.angle_beta   90.00
_cell.angle_gamma   90.00
#
_symmetry.space_group_name_H-M   'P 1'
#
loop_
_entity.id
_entity.type
_entity.pdbx_description
1 polymer ?
#
loop_
_entity_poly.entity_id
_entity_poly.type
_entity_poly.pdbx_seq_one_letter_code
_entity_poly.pdbx_strand_id
1 'polypeptide(L)'
;MSRIESLEGAHVAIVALGNSQVDYAIGKENSVEWDEVWTVNSAAAVYKSDRMFMLDPASRFLDTEDAGGQTEVMRKFLPQCDVPCYTSELDERVPTAVLYPIEQVIQNTKCAYLNNTIPMTIAFAYWNRVSRIDLFGIDFS
;
A
#
# COMPACT_ATOMS: atom_id res chain seq x y z
N MET A 1 11.17 -13.57 0.47
CA MET A 1 10.63 -13.01 -0.78
C MET A 1 11.75 -12.39 -1.59
N SER A 2 11.75 -12.62 -2.88
CA SER A 2 12.68 -11.99 -3.82
C SER A 2 12.09 -10.70 -4.38
N ARG A 3 12.94 -9.88 -5.00
CA ARG A 3 12.47 -8.71 -5.74
C ARG A 3 11.56 -9.14 -6.89
N ILE A 4 10.62 -8.28 -7.23
CA ILE A 4 9.66 -8.53 -8.31
C ILE A 4 10.23 -7.93 -9.60
N GLU A 5 10.60 -8.78 -10.55
CA GLU A 5 11.27 -8.36 -11.78
C GLU A 5 10.50 -7.31 -12.57
N SER A 6 9.18 -7.44 -12.66
CA SER A 6 8.35 -6.49 -13.41
C SER A 6 8.35 -5.07 -12.85
N LEU A 7 8.81 -4.89 -11.60
CA LEU A 7 8.87 -3.58 -10.97
C LEU A 7 10.17 -2.82 -11.26
N GLU A 8 11.21 -3.51 -11.74
CA GLU A 8 12.47 -2.83 -12.08
C GLU A 8 12.22 -1.84 -13.23
N GLY A 9 12.54 -0.58 -12.98
CA GLY A 9 12.33 0.48 -13.96
C GLY A 9 10.88 0.97 -14.09
N ALA A 10 9.96 0.45 -13.29
CA ALA A 10 8.55 0.80 -13.37
C ALA A 10 8.25 2.22 -12.89
N HIS A 11 7.14 2.77 -13.35
CA HIS A 11 6.55 4.02 -12.87
C HIS A 11 5.31 3.65 -12.04
N VAL A 12 5.33 3.97 -10.76
CA VAL A 12 4.30 3.54 -9.80
C VAL A 12 3.62 4.74 -9.16
N ALA A 13 2.30 4.71 -9.06
CA ALA A 13 1.54 5.65 -8.25
C ALA A 13 1.27 5.03 -6.88
N ILE A 14 1.51 5.78 -5.81
CA ILE A 14 1.15 5.38 -4.44
C ILE A 14 0.05 6.33 -3.96
N VAL A 15 -1.10 5.79 -3.63
CA VAL A 15 -2.31 6.56 -3.32
C VAL A 15 -2.77 6.28 -1.89
N ALA A 16 -2.87 7.34 -1.10
CA ALA A 16 -3.48 7.34 0.23
C ALA A 16 -4.65 8.34 0.24
N LEU A 17 -5.31 8.53 1.38
CA LEU A 17 -6.53 9.34 1.45
C LEU A 17 -6.35 10.78 1.99
N GLY A 18 -5.15 11.35 1.90
CA GLY A 18 -4.95 12.77 2.20
C GLY A 18 -5.57 13.67 1.14
N ASN A 19 -5.56 14.98 1.37
CA ASN A 19 -6.23 15.95 0.50
C ASN A 19 -5.78 15.90 -0.96
N SER A 20 -4.51 15.64 -1.22
CA SER A 20 -3.97 15.60 -2.59
C SER A 20 -4.36 14.35 -3.38
N GLN A 21 -5.18 13.45 -2.82
CA GLN A 21 -5.67 12.29 -3.57
C GLN A 21 -6.43 12.69 -4.84
N VAL A 22 -7.04 13.87 -4.84
CA VAL A 22 -7.76 14.38 -6.01
C VAL A 22 -6.85 14.50 -7.23
N ASP A 23 -5.56 14.76 -7.02
CA ASP A 23 -4.60 14.88 -8.11
C ASP A 23 -4.40 13.54 -8.85
N TYR A 24 -4.57 12.42 -8.16
CA TYR A 24 -4.57 11.11 -8.80
C TYR A 24 -5.74 10.96 -9.77
N ALA A 25 -6.93 11.35 -9.35
CA ALA A 25 -8.12 11.28 -10.21
C ALA A 25 -7.98 12.20 -11.44
N ILE A 26 -7.45 13.41 -11.23
CA ILE A 26 -7.18 14.36 -12.32
C ILE A 26 -6.17 13.79 -13.30
N GLY A 27 -5.07 13.23 -12.81
CA GLY A 27 -4.06 12.60 -13.65
C GLY A 27 -4.63 11.47 -14.49
N LYS A 28 -5.47 10.65 -13.88
CA LYS A 28 -6.12 9.53 -14.57
C LYS A 28 -7.07 10.01 -15.66
N GLU A 29 -7.84 11.05 -15.40
CA GLU A 29 -8.70 11.66 -16.43
C GLU A 29 -7.89 12.26 -17.58
N ASN A 30 -6.69 12.75 -17.31
CA ASN A 30 -5.79 13.30 -18.32
C ASN A 30 -4.91 12.22 -18.98
N SER A 31 -5.30 10.97 -18.85
CA SER A 31 -4.63 9.82 -19.48
C SER A 31 -3.19 9.59 -19.02
N VAL A 32 -2.85 10.03 -17.80
CA VAL A 32 -1.57 9.63 -17.19
C VAL A 32 -1.66 8.15 -16.86
N GLU A 33 -0.68 7.39 -17.33
CA GLU A 33 -0.62 5.95 -17.10
C GLU A 33 0.56 5.61 -16.18
N TRP A 34 0.31 4.70 -15.25
CA TRP A 34 1.34 4.11 -14.40
C TRP A 34 1.44 2.62 -14.70
N ASP A 35 2.62 2.06 -14.54
CA ASP A 35 2.81 0.61 -14.70
C ASP A 35 2.06 -0.15 -13.61
N GLU A 36 2.07 0.37 -12.39
CA GLU A 36 1.25 -0.14 -11.29
C GLU A 36 0.72 1.01 -10.43
N VAL A 37 -0.40 0.74 -9.78
CA VAL A 37 -0.99 1.63 -8.77
C VAL A 37 -1.03 0.86 -7.46
N TRP A 38 -0.46 1.44 -6.41
CA TRP A 38 -0.45 0.87 -5.07
C TRP A 38 -1.27 1.75 -4.14
N THR A 39 -2.07 1.13 -3.29
CA THR A 39 -2.88 1.86 -2.31
C THR A 39 -2.40 1.57 -0.89
N VAL A 40 -2.64 2.53 0.00
CA VAL A 40 -2.24 2.46 1.40
C VAL A 40 -3.49 2.48 2.27
N ASN A 41 -3.62 1.49 3.14
CA ASN A 41 -4.73 1.37 4.09
C ASN A 41 -6.09 1.46 3.38
N SER A 42 -7.01 2.28 3.89
CA SER A 42 -8.39 2.35 3.37
C SER A 42 -8.52 2.93 1.96
N ALA A 43 -7.45 3.50 1.40
CA ALA A 43 -7.46 3.91 0.00
C ALA A 43 -7.71 2.72 -0.93
N ALA A 44 -7.37 1.51 -0.50
CA ALA A 44 -7.62 0.29 -1.27
C ALA A 44 -9.11 0.03 -1.50
N ALA A 45 -9.98 0.51 -0.60
CA ALA A 45 -11.43 0.37 -0.75
C ALA A 45 -12.03 1.43 -1.67
N VAL A 46 -11.28 2.48 -1.99
CA VAL A 46 -11.74 3.61 -2.80
C VAL A 46 -11.22 3.54 -4.23
N TYR A 47 -9.97 3.14 -4.39
CA TYR A 47 -9.30 3.12 -5.69
C TYR A 47 -8.92 1.70 -6.09
N LYS A 48 -9.06 1.38 -7.35
CA LYS A 48 -8.56 0.13 -7.91
C LYS A 48 -7.03 0.18 -7.92
N SER A 49 -6.41 -0.91 -7.46
CA SER A 49 -4.95 -0.98 -7.37
C SER A 49 -4.42 -2.35 -7.75
N ASP A 50 -3.11 -2.42 -7.94
CA ASP A 50 -2.40 -3.67 -8.22
C ASP A 50 -1.85 -4.31 -6.95
N ARG A 51 -1.61 -3.52 -5.92
CA ARG A 51 -1.12 -3.95 -4.60
C ARG A 51 -1.65 -2.98 -3.55
N MET A 52 -1.88 -3.49 -2.34
CA MET A 52 -2.18 -2.62 -1.20
C MET A 52 -1.21 -2.91 -0.06
N PHE A 53 -0.94 -1.90 0.74
CA PHE A 53 -0.03 -1.97 1.88
C PHE A 53 -0.75 -1.55 3.16
N MET A 54 -0.55 -2.34 4.20
CA MET A 54 -1.19 -2.14 5.49
C MET A 54 -0.21 -2.60 6.58
N LEU A 55 0.37 -1.66 7.32
CA LEU A 55 1.34 -2.01 8.37
C LEU A 55 0.68 -2.81 9.49
N ASP A 56 -0.54 -2.42 9.88
CA ASP A 56 -1.24 -3.05 10.97
C ASP A 56 -1.70 -4.46 10.61
N PRO A 57 -1.78 -5.38 11.59
CA PRO A 57 -2.40 -6.66 11.34
C PRO A 57 -3.90 -6.48 11.06
N ALA A 58 -4.47 -7.36 10.24
CA ALA A 58 -5.89 -7.30 9.89
C ALA A 58 -6.81 -7.32 11.13
N SER A 59 -6.37 -7.99 12.20
CA SER A 59 -7.12 -8.07 13.46
C SER A 59 -7.44 -6.69 14.06
N ARG A 60 -6.60 -5.68 13.80
CA ARG A 60 -6.88 -4.32 14.27
C ARG A 60 -8.21 -3.80 13.72
N PHE A 61 -8.52 -4.12 12.48
CA PHE A 61 -9.77 -3.71 11.83
C PHE A 61 -10.90 -4.72 12.08
N LEU A 62 -10.59 -6.00 12.04
CA LEU A 62 -11.60 -7.06 12.11
C LEU A 62 -12.09 -7.34 13.52
N ASP A 63 -11.24 -7.14 14.53
CA ASP A 63 -11.52 -7.54 15.92
C ASP A 63 -11.60 -6.40 16.91
N THR A 64 -11.21 -5.16 16.52
CA THR A 64 -11.24 -3.99 17.41
C THR A 64 -11.82 -2.77 16.71
N GLU A 65 -12.09 -1.72 17.49
CA GLU A 65 -12.54 -0.43 16.98
C GLU A 65 -11.41 0.61 16.99
N ASP A 66 -10.18 0.17 17.20
CA ASP A 66 -9.02 1.07 17.41
C ASP A 66 -8.63 1.90 16.18
N ALA A 67 -9.04 1.48 14.99
CA ALA A 67 -8.72 2.18 13.75
C ALA A 67 -9.65 3.37 13.45
N GLY A 68 -10.58 3.67 14.35
CA GLY A 68 -11.50 4.80 14.19
C GLY A 68 -12.38 4.69 12.95
N GLY A 69 -12.44 5.77 12.15
CA GLY A 69 -13.30 5.83 10.97
C GLY A 69 -12.96 4.84 9.86
N GLN A 70 -11.77 4.28 9.86
CA GLN A 70 -11.36 3.29 8.87
C GLN A 70 -11.88 1.87 9.19
N THR A 71 -12.29 1.64 10.43
CA THR A 71 -12.62 0.29 10.91
C THR A 71 -13.70 -0.38 10.07
N GLU A 72 -14.83 0.29 9.89
CA GLU A 72 -15.96 -0.30 9.16
C GLU A 72 -15.64 -0.57 7.70
N VAL A 73 -14.98 0.38 7.05
CA VAL A 73 -14.59 0.26 5.63
C VAL A 73 -13.65 -0.92 5.45
N MET A 74 -12.61 -1.01 6.27
CA MET A 74 -11.61 -2.09 6.17
C MET A 74 -12.20 -3.45 6.56
N ARG A 75 -13.10 -3.48 7.53
CA ARG A 75 -13.78 -4.70 7.94
C ARG A 75 -14.58 -5.33 6.81
N LYS A 76 -15.19 -4.50 5.97
CA LYS A 76 -15.92 -4.97 4.78
C LYS A 76 -14.99 -5.31 3.63
N PHE A 77 -13.92 -4.54 3.46
CA PHE A 77 -13.04 -4.67 2.31
C PHE A 77 -12.08 -5.86 2.42
N LEU A 78 -11.43 -6.04 3.55
CA LEU A 78 -10.33 -7.00 3.69
C LEU A 78 -10.69 -8.43 3.29
N PRO A 79 -11.87 -8.98 3.68
CA PRO A 79 -12.23 -10.33 3.26
C PRO A 79 -12.45 -10.48 1.75
N GLN A 80 -12.68 -9.39 1.05
CA GLN A 80 -12.95 -9.36 -0.39
C GLN A 80 -11.77 -8.83 -1.21
N CYS A 81 -10.65 -8.50 -0.57
CA CYS A 81 -9.48 -7.97 -1.24
C CYS A 81 -8.97 -8.99 -2.26
N ASP A 82 -8.82 -8.56 -3.51
CA ASP A 82 -8.41 -9.42 -4.63
C ASP A 82 -7.00 -9.11 -5.16
N VAL A 83 -6.28 -8.24 -4.48
CA VAL A 83 -4.88 -7.90 -4.82
C VAL A 83 -3.98 -8.24 -3.63
N PRO A 84 -2.66 -8.43 -3.85
CA PRO A 84 -1.74 -8.68 -2.74
C PRO A 84 -1.87 -7.60 -1.67
N CYS A 85 -2.11 -8.03 -0.44
CA CYS A 85 -2.23 -7.16 0.73
C CYS A 85 -1.01 -7.38 1.61
N TYR A 86 -0.05 -6.45 1.54
CA TYR A 86 1.19 -6.54 2.32
C TYR A 86 0.91 -6.07 3.75
N THR A 87 1.14 -6.95 4.71
CA THR A 87 0.80 -6.73 6.11
C THR A 87 1.91 -7.25 7.02
N SER A 88 1.86 -6.86 8.29
CA SER A 88 2.81 -7.30 9.30
C SER A 88 2.53 -8.70 9.83
N GLU A 89 1.31 -9.21 9.64
CA GLU A 89 0.89 -10.50 10.18
C GLU A 89 -0.17 -11.13 9.27
N LEU A 90 0.02 -12.41 8.92
CA LEU A 90 -0.97 -13.12 8.11
C LEU A 90 -2.25 -13.39 8.90
N ASP A 91 -3.38 -13.32 8.21
CA ASP A 91 -4.71 -13.59 8.77
C ASP A 91 -5.53 -14.33 7.72
N GLU A 92 -6.08 -15.49 8.09
CA GLU A 92 -6.86 -16.34 7.17
C GLU A 92 -8.06 -15.63 6.57
N ARG A 93 -8.59 -14.61 7.27
CA ARG A 93 -9.76 -13.85 6.81
C ARG A 93 -9.43 -12.88 5.67
N VAL A 94 -8.13 -12.70 5.38
CA VAL A 94 -7.66 -11.89 4.26
C VAL A 94 -6.93 -12.83 3.30
N PRO A 95 -7.63 -13.34 2.26
CA PRO A 95 -7.08 -14.40 1.40
C PRO A 95 -5.82 -14.01 0.65
N THR A 96 -5.64 -12.73 0.35
CA THR A 96 -4.50 -12.24 -0.43
C THR A 96 -3.38 -11.66 0.43
N ALA A 97 -3.43 -11.85 1.74
CA ALA A 97 -2.41 -11.32 2.65
C ALA A 97 -1.03 -11.89 2.34
N VAL A 98 -0.03 -11.00 2.32
CA VAL A 98 1.38 -11.32 2.10
C VAL A 98 2.17 -10.66 3.22
N LEU A 99 3.09 -11.40 3.84
CA LEU A 99 3.98 -10.79 4.82
C LEU A 99 4.91 -9.80 4.12
N TYR A 100 4.94 -8.57 4.62
CA TYR A 100 5.87 -7.57 4.15
C TYR A 100 7.31 -8.06 4.40
N PRO A 101 8.18 -8.06 3.38
CA PRO A 101 9.55 -8.60 3.52
C PRO A 101 10.48 -7.62 4.23
N ILE A 102 10.20 -7.34 5.51
CA ILE A 102 10.87 -6.28 6.29
C ILE A 102 12.38 -6.48 6.37
N GLU A 103 12.85 -7.71 6.57
CA GLU A 103 14.28 -7.97 6.71
C GLU A 103 15.03 -7.69 5.41
N GLN A 104 14.52 -8.17 4.28
CA GLN A 104 15.13 -7.96 2.98
C GLN A 104 15.14 -6.47 2.61
N VAL A 105 14.04 -5.78 2.89
CA VAL A 105 13.95 -4.34 2.61
C VAL A 105 14.95 -3.56 3.44
N ILE A 106 15.04 -3.80 4.75
CA ILE A 106 15.99 -3.12 5.62
C ILE A 106 17.42 -3.39 5.19
N GLN A 107 17.78 -4.64 4.91
CA GLN A 107 19.12 -5.01 4.49
C GLN A 107 19.55 -4.33 3.20
N ASN A 108 18.64 -4.20 2.24
CA ASN A 108 18.95 -3.71 0.91
C ASN A 108 18.78 -2.20 0.74
N THR A 109 17.92 -1.57 1.54
CA THR A 109 17.67 -0.12 1.46
C THR A 109 18.37 0.68 2.54
N LYS A 110 18.88 0.01 3.58
CA LYS A 110 19.48 0.66 4.77
C LYS A 110 18.51 1.57 5.51
N CYS A 111 17.20 1.39 5.31
CA CYS A 111 16.18 2.14 6.03
C CYS A 111 16.03 1.57 7.45
N ALA A 112 16.35 2.38 8.47
CA ALA A 112 16.34 1.94 9.87
C ALA A 112 14.98 2.08 10.56
N TYR A 113 14.12 2.95 10.06
CA TYR A 113 12.84 3.28 10.71
C TYR A 113 11.67 3.09 9.75
N LEU A 114 11.11 1.88 9.75
CA LEU A 114 9.92 1.54 8.95
C LEU A 114 8.75 1.29 9.92
N ASN A 115 8.31 2.36 10.59
CA ASN A 115 7.27 2.27 11.61
C ASN A 115 5.90 2.77 11.17
N ASN A 116 5.72 2.97 9.86
CA ASN A 116 4.51 3.54 9.29
C ASN A 116 4.33 2.97 7.88
N THR A 117 3.09 2.78 7.46
CA THR A 117 2.77 2.14 6.18
C THR A 117 3.35 2.89 4.98
N ILE A 118 3.32 4.22 4.99
CA ILE A 118 3.82 5.02 3.86
C ILE A 118 5.33 4.83 3.65
N PRO A 119 6.20 5.03 4.67
CA PRO A 119 7.61 4.73 4.51
C PRO A 119 7.90 3.28 4.08
N MET A 120 7.14 2.32 4.58
CA MET A 120 7.29 0.91 4.21
C MET A 120 6.94 0.69 2.74
N THR A 121 5.91 1.35 2.22
CA THR A 121 5.51 1.26 0.82
C THR A 121 6.60 1.85 -0.09
N ILE A 122 7.15 2.99 0.27
CA ILE A 122 8.21 3.66 -0.48
C ILE A 122 9.50 2.81 -0.46
N ALA A 123 9.85 2.24 0.70
CA ALA A 123 11.01 1.39 0.82
C ALA A 123 10.88 0.11 -0.02
N PHE A 124 9.69 -0.45 -0.11
CA PHE A 124 9.40 -1.60 -0.96
C PHE A 124 9.64 -1.25 -2.44
N ALA A 125 9.21 -0.07 -2.87
CA ALA A 125 9.45 0.42 -4.22
C ALA A 125 10.95 0.57 -4.51
N TYR A 126 11.68 1.16 -3.58
CA TYR A 126 13.12 1.36 -3.70
C TYR A 126 13.84 0.00 -3.80
N TRP A 127 13.48 -0.95 -2.96
CA TRP A 127 14.08 -2.29 -2.99
C TRP A 127 13.85 -2.98 -4.34
N ASN A 128 12.68 -2.80 -4.93
CA ASN A 128 12.33 -3.39 -6.22
C ASN A 128 12.83 -2.58 -7.42
N ARG A 129 13.59 -1.51 -7.19
CA ARG A 129 14.19 -0.66 -8.23
C ARG A 129 13.17 -0.01 -9.16
N VAL A 130 12.07 0.44 -8.57
CA VAL A 130 11.10 1.28 -9.26
C VAL A 130 11.80 2.58 -9.67
N SER A 131 11.63 3.02 -10.92
CA SER A 131 12.35 4.19 -11.43
C SER A 131 11.70 5.52 -11.05
N ARG A 132 10.37 5.52 -10.87
CA ARG A 132 9.63 6.73 -10.56
C ARG A 132 8.43 6.40 -9.68
N ILE A 133 8.22 7.22 -8.65
CA ILE A 133 7.08 7.12 -7.75
C ILE A 133 6.34 8.45 -7.77
N ASP A 134 5.05 8.41 -8.05
CA ASP A 134 4.16 9.56 -7.89
C ASP A 134 3.32 9.33 -6.63
N LEU A 135 3.35 10.27 -5.69
CA LEU A 135 2.68 10.17 -4.40
C LEU A 135 1.40 11.02 -4.40
N PHE A 136 0.28 10.40 -4.03
CA PHE A 136 -1.02 11.09 -3.96
C PHE A 136 -1.68 10.81 -2.61
N GLY A 137 -2.24 11.86 -2.00
CA GLY A 137 -2.95 11.71 -0.73
C GLY A 137 -2.05 11.36 0.46
N ILE A 138 -0.76 11.64 0.36
CA ILE A 138 0.23 11.36 1.42
C ILE A 138 0.27 12.52 2.43
N ASP A 139 -0.21 13.68 2.04
CA ASP A 139 -0.23 14.88 2.87
C ASP A 139 -1.20 14.74 4.04
N PHE A 140 -0.79 15.21 5.19
CA PHE A 140 -1.64 15.31 6.37
C PHE A 140 -2.29 16.69 6.38
N SER A 141 -3.60 16.71 6.52
CA SER A 141 -4.35 17.96 6.62
C SER A 141 -4.84 18.15 8.05
#